data_3d3033d4c381f0f734550c67fe53dcf0
#
_entry.id   3d3033d4c381f0f734550c67fe53dcf0
#
_cell.length_a   1.000
_cell.length_b   1.000
_cell.length_c   1.000
_cell.angle_alpha   90.00
_cell.angle_beta   90.00
_cell.angle_gamma   90.00
#
_symmetry.space_group_name_H-M   'P 1'
#
loop_
_entity.id
_entity.type
_entity.pdbx_description
1 polymer ?
#
loop_
_entity_poly.entity_id
_entity_poly.type
_entity_poly.pdbx_seq_one_letter_code
_entity_poly.pdbx_strand_id
1 'polypeptide(L)'
;MAGVADSFRPNVLKDAFIEQKHEEYEKSEPYHHAVVDGLINDDLLRAARNEILEELHFTEKETDIYKVNQTGDLANLDGLPEAEAQRLKAVLQVRNAIYSEEFRSWIQRVTGCGPLSAKKKDMSINDYRQGCHLLNHDDVISTRRVSYILYLPDPDQEWKPEWGGALELYPVKKAHIPEDTPSLMIPPRWNQYTLFAVQPGHSFHSVEEVVHPTNNRLSISGWFHRPQPGEPGYSQEEEDREVQAEKEFSSLANITSEKWTSPFEEYVDSEPPLPGSPIPSEHLRFLAHFLNPAYLMAKTQATLFEKFGDDSHLLLSEFLRPDIAEVLEKSLRKKDEDDHLVWWTRADDEKISFDAVQIQPHAVGTAQAKQPSDEDRRWT
;
A
#
# COMPACT_ATOMS: atom_id res chain seq x y z
N MET A 1 -25.61 -25.36 -15.35
CA MET A 1 -24.63 -24.49 -14.68
C MET A 1 -23.74 -23.92 -15.79
N ALA A 2 -23.55 -22.62 -15.85
CA ALA A 2 -22.61 -22.01 -16.78
C ALA A 2 -21.20 -22.56 -16.50
N GLY A 3 -20.42 -22.86 -17.54
CA GLY A 3 -19.04 -23.32 -17.38
C GLY A 3 -18.13 -22.20 -16.87
N VAL A 4 -17.00 -22.55 -16.30
CA VAL A 4 -15.99 -21.55 -15.85
C VAL A 4 -15.63 -20.58 -16.98
N ALA A 5 -15.51 -21.07 -18.21
CA ALA A 5 -15.20 -20.25 -19.38
C ALA A 5 -16.24 -19.16 -19.66
N ASP A 6 -17.50 -19.36 -19.32
CA ASP A 6 -18.58 -18.39 -19.53
C ASP A 6 -18.45 -17.16 -18.59
N SER A 7 -17.66 -17.28 -17.54
CA SER A 7 -17.37 -16.18 -16.62
C SER A 7 -16.34 -15.20 -17.17
N PHE A 8 -15.61 -15.58 -18.20
CA PHE A 8 -14.59 -14.75 -18.83
C PHE A 8 -15.07 -14.14 -20.15
N ARG A 9 -14.45 -13.04 -20.55
CA ARG A 9 -14.63 -12.50 -21.89
C ARG A 9 -14.22 -13.55 -22.93
N PRO A 10 -14.96 -13.66 -24.05
CA PRO A 10 -14.62 -14.60 -25.12
C PRO A 10 -13.14 -14.50 -25.54
N ASN A 11 -12.52 -15.63 -25.73
CA ASN A 11 -11.13 -15.81 -26.20
C ASN A 11 -10.01 -15.58 -25.16
N VAL A 12 -10.28 -15.06 -23.98
CA VAL A 12 -9.24 -14.83 -22.95
C VAL A 12 -8.47 -16.10 -22.59
N LEU A 13 -9.17 -17.23 -22.51
CA LEU A 13 -8.56 -18.52 -22.15
C LEU A 13 -7.96 -19.29 -23.35
N LYS A 14 -7.94 -18.71 -24.57
CA LYS A 14 -7.36 -19.35 -25.73
C LYS A 14 -5.83 -19.23 -25.76
N ASP A 15 -5.18 -20.25 -26.30
CA ASP A 15 -3.72 -20.33 -26.39
C ASP A 15 -3.10 -19.08 -27.03
N ALA A 16 -3.62 -18.64 -28.16
CA ALA A 16 -3.11 -17.46 -28.85
C ALA A 16 -3.14 -16.18 -27.99
N PHE A 17 -4.17 -16.01 -27.13
CA PHE A 17 -4.24 -14.87 -26.22
C PHE A 17 -3.25 -15.04 -25.06
N ILE A 18 -3.09 -16.26 -24.56
CA ILE A 18 -2.14 -16.57 -23.49
C ILE A 18 -0.71 -16.30 -23.97
N GLU A 19 -0.35 -16.77 -25.16
CA GLU A 19 0.96 -16.56 -25.78
C GLU A 19 1.26 -15.07 -26.00
N GLN A 20 0.28 -14.33 -26.52
CA GLN A 20 0.40 -12.86 -26.63
C GLN A 20 0.68 -12.20 -25.27
N LYS A 21 -0.09 -12.57 -24.23
CA LYS A 21 0.08 -11.99 -22.91
C LYS A 21 1.38 -12.41 -22.23
N HIS A 22 1.86 -13.62 -22.50
CA HIS A 22 3.19 -14.05 -22.06
C HIS A 22 4.29 -13.20 -22.69
N GLU A 23 4.22 -12.97 -24.00
CA GLU A 23 5.21 -12.12 -24.67
C GLU A 23 5.18 -10.66 -24.17
N GLU A 24 4.00 -10.12 -23.90
CA GLU A 24 3.86 -8.78 -23.32
C GLU A 24 4.44 -8.73 -21.90
N TYR A 25 4.18 -9.76 -21.07
CA TYR A 25 4.67 -9.91 -19.72
C TYR A 25 6.20 -9.95 -19.66
N GLU A 26 6.84 -10.77 -20.52
CA GLU A 26 8.31 -10.90 -20.56
C GLU A 26 9.03 -9.60 -20.99
N LYS A 27 8.35 -8.71 -21.70
CA LYS A 27 8.90 -7.44 -22.20
C LYS A 27 8.53 -6.24 -21.34
N SER A 28 7.71 -6.45 -20.30
CA SER A 28 7.18 -5.35 -19.52
C SER A 28 8.22 -4.79 -18.52
N GLU A 29 8.18 -3.50 -18.30
CA GLU A 29 9.04 -2.71 -17.43
C GLU A 29 8.17 -1.91 -16.43
N PRO A 30 8.63 -1.62 -15.21
CA PRO A 30 9.98 -1.79 -14.63
C PRO A 30 10.28 -3.20 -14.12
N TYR A 31 9.27 -4.04 -13.99
CA TYR A 31 9.36 -5.47 -13.72
C TYR A 31 8.19 -6.19 -14.40
N HIS A 32 8.26 -7.51 -14.48
CA HIS A 32 7.28 -8.29 -15.23
C HIS A 32 5.87 -8.13 -14.68
N HIS A 33 4.99 -7.58 -15.51
CA HIS A 33 3.57 -7.40 -15.24
C HIS A 33 2.74 -7.56 -16.51
N ALA A 34 1.46 -7.81 -16.37
CA ALA A 34 0.53 -7.83 -17.49
C ALA A 34 -0.73 -7.04 -17.19
N VAL A 35 -1.27 -6.40 -18.21
CA VAL A 35 -2.56 -5.71 -18.18
C VAL A 35 -3.49 -6.36 -19.19
N VAL A 36 -4.67 -6.74 -18.74
CA VAL A 36 -5.72 -7.36 -19.56
C VAL A 36 -6.96 -6.47 -19.50
N ASP A 37 -7.27 -5.81 -20.58
CA ASP A 37 -8.52 -5.04 -20.69
C ASP A 37 -9.69 -5.98 -20.98
N GLY A 38 -10.70 -5.96 -20.12
CA GLY A 38 -11.88 -6.81 -20.23
C GLY A 38 -11.57 -8.28 -19.94
N LEU A 39 -11.30 -8.65 -18.70
CA LEU A 39 -11.06 -10.03 -18.29
C LEU A 39 -12.34 -10.83 -18.15
N ILE A 40 -13.29 -10.32 -17.36
CA ILE A 40 -14.52 -10.99 -16.97
C ILE A 40 -15.63 -10.70 -17.99
N ASN A 41 -16.63 -11.60 -18.09
CA ASN A 41 -17.86 -11.32 -18.80
C ASN A 41 -18.50 -10.05 -18.23
N ASP A 42 -18.86 -9.10 -19.10
CA ASP A 42 -19.29 -7.75 -18.67
C ASP A 42 -20.57 -7.80 -17.83
N ASP A 43 -21.56 -8.57 -18.24
CA ASP A 43 -22.83 -8.72 -17.52
C ASP A 43 -22.61 -9.31 -16.11
N LEU A 44 -21.75 -10.32 -16.02
CA LEU A 44 -21.38 -10.92 -14.75
C LEU A 44 -20.67 -9.93 -13.84
N LEU A 45 -19.73 -9.15 -14.38
CA LEU A 45 -18.96 -8.19 -13.56
C LEU A 45 -19.85 -7.02 -13.10
N ARG A 46 -20.77 -6.53 -13.94
CA ARG A 46 -21.77 -5.53 -13.55
C ARG A 46 -22.67 -6.05 -12.43
N ALA A 47 -23.15 -7.29 -12.54
CA ALA A 47 -23.93 -7.93 -11.48
C ALA A 47 -23.12 -8.04 -10.18
N ALA A 48 -21.86 -8.50 -10.24
CA ALA A 48 -21.00 -8.59 -9.08
C ALA A 48 -20.76 -7.20 -8.44
N ARG A 49 -20.53 -6.15 -9.24
CA ARG A 49 -20.37 -4.79 -8.72
C ARG A 49 -21.62 -4.31 -7.97
N ASN A 50 -22.80 -4.56 -8.51
CA ASN A 50 -24.05 -4.20 -7.84
C ASN A 50 -24.23 -4.93 -6.52
N GLU A 51 -24.00 -6.26 -6.49
CA GLU A 51 -24.00 -7.04 -5.26
C GLU A 51 -22.99 -6.51 -4.22
N ILE A 52 -21.79 -6.12 -4.65
CA ILE A 52 -20.76 -5.54 -3.78
C ILE A 52 -21.27 -4.25 -3.13
N LEU A 53 -21.83 -3.35 -3.92
CA LEU A 53 -22.28 -2.04 -3.43
C LEU A 53 -23.53 -2.12 -2.56
N GLU A 54 -24.42 -3.08 -2.81
CA GLU A 54 -25.68 -3.25 -2.10
C GLU A 54 -25.54 -4.11 -0.83
N GLU A 55 -24.69 -5.13 -0.85
CA GLU A 55 -24.69 -6.18 0.15
C GLU A 55 -23.46 -6.21 1.06
N LEU A 56 -22.33 -5.64 0.62
CA LEU A 56 -21.11 -5.74 1.39
C LEU A 56 -20.85 -4.51 2.24
N HIS A 57 -20.40 -4.77 3.46
CA HIS A 57 -19.95 -3.73 4.37
C HIS A 57 -18.45 -3.48 4.22
N PHE A 58 -18.08 -2.21 4.09
CA PHE A 58 -16.70 -1.78 4.04
C PHE A 58 -16.29 -1.19 5.38
N THR A 59 -15.14 -1.60 5.89
CA THR A 59 -14.51 -1.02 7.07
C THR A 59 -13.35 -0.14 6.63
N GLU A 60 -13.34 1.11 7.08
CA GLU A 60 -12.17 1.96 6.88
C GLU A 60 -11.00 1.41 7.70
N LYS A 61 -9.88 1.22 7.04
CA LYS A 61 -8.61 0.80 7.64
C LYS A 61 -7.59 1.88 7.33
N GLU A 62 -6.92 2.35 8.36
CA GLU A 62 -5.86 3.34 8.24
C GLU A 62 -4.67 2.93 9.09
N THR A 63 -3.50 2.97 8.47
CA THR A 63 -2.20 2.73 9.10
C THR A 63 -1.24 3.81 8.62
N ASP A 64 0.01 3.72 9.01
CA ASP A 64 1.10 4.60 8.54
C ASP A 64 1.45 4.40 7.06
N ILE A 65 1.00 3.32 6.40
CA ILE A 65 1.30 3.05 4.99
C ILE A 65 0.08 3.01 4.07
N TYR A 66 -1.14 2.96 4.59
CA TYR A 66 -2.35 2.98 3.73
C TYR A 66 -3.58 3.55 4.45
N LYS A 67 -4.47 4.06 3.63
CA LYS A 67 -5.86 4.34 3.96
C LYS A 67 -6.76 3.75 2.90
N VAL A 68 -7.69 2.88 3.28
CA VAL A 68 -8.60 2.19 2.35
C VAL A 68 -9.87 1.73 3.06
N ASN A 69 -11.00 1.71 2.35
CA ASN A 69 -12.19 1.01 2.77
C ASN A 69 -12.15 -0.42 2.21
N GLN A 70 -12.14 -1.43 3.07
CA GLN A 70 -11.92 -2.82 2.66
C GLN A 70 -12.96 -3.75 3.28
N THR A 71 -13.32 -4.79 2.54
CA THR A 71 -14.13 -5.90 3.06
C THR A 71 -13.26 -6.90 3.84
N GLY A 72 -13.90 -7.87 4.49
CA GLY A 72 -13.21 -9.08 4.93
C GLY A 72 -12.69 -9.91 3.76
N ASP A 73 -11.94 -10.98 4.07
CA ASP A 73 -11.44 -11.92 3.06
C ASP A 73 -12.60 -12.69 2.41
N LEU A 74 -12.71 -12.59 1.09
CA LEU A 74 -13.74 -13.28 0.30
C LEU A 74 -13.53 -14.81 0.24
N ALA A 75 -12.38 -15.32 0.67
CA ALA A 75 -12.20 -16.77 0.86
C ALA A 75 -13.20 -17.33 1.87
N ASN A 76 -13.58 -16.54 2.86
CA ASN A 76 -14.51 -16.93 3.92
C ASN A 76 -15.97 -17.02 3.46
N LEU A 77 -16.31 -16.55 2.26
CA LEU A 77 -17.67 -16.64 1.71
C LEU A 77 -18.16 -18.08 1.51
N ASP A 78 -17.28 -19.09 1.48
CA ASP A 78 -17.67 -20.49 1.43
C ASP A 78 -18.41 -20.97 2.69
N GLY A 79 -18.27 -20.24 3.80
CA GLY A 79 -18.97 -20.51 5.07
C GLY A 79 -20.30 -19.77 5.24
N LEU A 80 -20.73 -18.97 4.26
CA LEU A 80 -21.98 -18.22 4.36
C LEU A 80 -23.21 -19.12 4.36
N PRO A 81 -24.26 -18.78 5.11
CA PRO A 81 -25.58 -19.37 4.94
C PRO A 81 -26.07 -19.24 3.49
N GLU A 82 -26.82 -20.24 3.01
CA GLU A 82 -27.28 -20.26 1.62
C GLU A 82 -28.04 -19.00 1.20
N ALA A 83 -28.85 -18.43 2.07
CA ALA A 83 -29.60 -17.20 1.81
C ALA A 83 -28.68 -15.98 1.56
N GLU A 84 -27.56 -15.88 2.28
CA GLU A 84 -26.57 -14.84 2.08
C GLU A 84 -25.71 -15.08 0.85
N ALA A 85 -25.31 -16.35 0.60
CA ALA A 85 -24.59 -16.74 -0.59
C ALA A 85 -25.40 -16.46 -1.88
N GLN A 86 -26.72 -16.55 -1.84
CA GLN A 86 -27.59 -16.20 -2.98
C GLN A 86 -27.59 -14.70 -3.28
N ARG A 87 -27.39 -13.84 -2.28
CA ARG A 87 -27.28 -12.38 -2.46
C ARG A 87 -25.94 -11.96 -3.07
N LEU A 88 -24.92 -12.81 -2.99
CA LEU A 88 -23.57 -12.60 -3.50
C LEU A 88 -23.20 -13.58 -4.63
N LYS A 89 -24.19 -14.02 -5.38
CA LYS A 89 -24.03 -15.07 -6.40
C LYS A 89 -23.04 -14.70 -7.50
N ALA A 90 -23.09 -13.47 -7.99
CA ALA A 90 -22.18 -12.99 -9.03
C ALA A 90 -20.76 -12.78 -8.47
N VAL A 91 -20.63 -12.25 -7.25
CA VAL A 91 -19.34 -12.13 -6.55
C VAL A 91 -18.69 -13.50 -6.36
N LEU A 92 -19.45 -14.49 -5.88
CA LEU A 92 -18.99 -15.88 -5.73
C LEU A 92 -18.57 -16.47 -7.07
N GLN A 93 -19.32 -16.21 -8.14
CA GLN A 93 -18.98 -16.70 -9.48
C GLN A 93 -17.69 -16.08 -10.00
N VAL A 94 -17.47 -14.79 -9.84
CA VAL A 94 -16.21 -14.09 -10.19
C VAL A 94 -15.04 -14.65 -9.38
N ARG A 95 -15.18 -14.79 -8.05
CA ARG A 95 -14.15 -15.40 -7.20
C ARG A 95 -13.79 -16.81 -7.66
N ASN A 96 -14.81 -17.66 -7.90
CA ASN A 96 -14.59 -19.04 -8.29
C ASN A 96 -13.97 -19.14 -9.68
N ALA A 97 -14.29 -18.23 -10.60
CA ALA A 97 -13.65 -18.15 -11.90
C ALA A 97 -12.16 -17.79 -11.76
N ILE A 98 -11.82 -16.76 -10.99
CA ILE A 98 -10.42 -16.31 -10.78
C ILE A 98 -9.57 -17.43 -10.13
N TYR A 99 -10.12 -18.21 -9.20
CA TYR A 99 -9.39 -19.30 -8.55
C TYR A 99 -9.65 -20.68 -9.19
N SER A 100 -10.28 -20.74 -10.38
CA SER A 100 -10.47 -21.99 -11.11
C SER A 100 -9.14 -22.60 -11.57
N GLU A 101 -9.14 -23.89 -11.87
CA GLU A 101 -7.97 -24.58 -12.41
C GLU A 101 -7.57 -23.99 -13.77
N GLU A 102 -8.54 -23.67 -14.61
CA GLU A 102 -8.34 -23.07 -15.93
C GLU A 102 -7.62 -21.72 -15.83
N PHE A 103 -8.05 -20.87 -14.89
CA PHE A 103 -7.45 -19.55 -14.76
C PHE A 103 -6.11 -19.60 -14.01
N ARG A 104 -5.93 -20.49 -13.04
CA ARG A 104 -4.59 -20.71 -12.44
C ARG A 104 -3.61 -21.22 -13.49
N SER A 105 -4.02 -22.10 -14.40
CA SER A 105 -3.20 -22.54 -15.54
C SER A 105 -2.87 -21.37 -16.46
N TRP A 106 -3.85 -20.50 -16.72
CA TRP A 106 -3.64 -19.25 -17.49
C TRP A 106 -2.57 -18.37 -16.84
N ILE A 107 -2.68 -18.11 -15.52
CA ILE A 107 -1.69 -17.32 -14.77
C ILE A 107 -0.28 -17.94 -14.88
N GLN A 108 -0.17 -19.25 -14.66
CA GLN A 108 1.11 -19.96 -14.74
C GLN A 108 1.75 -19.85 -16.13
N ARG A 109 0.94 -19.93 -17.19
CA ARG A 109 1.42 -19.83 -18.57
C ARG A 109 1.82 -18.40 -18.96
N VAL A 110 1.11 -17.40 -18.48
CA VAL A 110 1.42 -15.99 -18.73
C VAL A 110 2.67 -15.57 -17.99
N THR A 111 2.79 -15.94 -16.71
CA THR A 111 3.85 -15.41 -15.84
C THR A 111 5.07 -16.32 -15.70
N GLY A 112 4.94 -17.61 -16.05
CA GLY A 112 6.00 -18.58 -15.77
C GLY A 112 6.24 -18.85 -14.28
N CYS A 113 5.33 -18.44 -13.37
CA CYS A 113 5.53 -18.47 -11.92
C CYS A 113 5.60 -19.87 -11.28
N GLY A 114 5.43 -20.94 -12.07
CA GLY A 114 5.34 -22.31 -11.55
C GLY A 114 3.97 -22.65 -10.96
N PRO A 115 3.86 -23.78 -10.23
CA PRO A 115 2.57 -24.28 -9.75
C PRO A 115 1.96 -23.34 -8.69
N LEU A 116 0.62 -23.25 -8.70
CA LEU A 116 -0.17 -22.41 -7.80
C LEU A 116 -1.11 -23.26 -6.94
N SER A 117 -1.33 -22.82 -5.70
CA SER A 117 -2.23 -23.47 -4.76
C SER A 117 -3.67 -23.51 -5.29
N ALA A 118 -4.31 -24.66 -5.15
CA ALA A 118 -5.74 -24.83 -5.38
C ALA A 118 -6.58 -24.53 -4.14
N LYS A 119 -5.97 -24.54 -2.95
CA LYS A 119 -6.65 -24.43 -1.67
C LYS A 119 -6.57 -23.03 -1.07
N LYS A 120 -5.37 -22.41 -1.11
CA LYS A 120 -5.16 -21.11 -0.51
C LYS A 120 -5.63 -20.00 -1.44
N LYS A 121 -6.65 -19.28 -0.99
CA LYS A 121 -7.22 -18.10 -1.64
C LYS A 121 -7.00 -16.91 -0.72
N ASP A 122 -6.71 -15.76 -1.28
CA ASP A 122 -6.53 -14.51 -0.56
C ASP A 122 -7.07 -13.39 -1.46
N MET A 123 -8.26 -12.88 -1.13
CA MET A 123 -9.00 -11.95 -1.97
C MET A 123 -9.81 -10.99 -1.10
N SER A 124 -9.72 -9.71 -1.39
CA SER A 124 -10.53 -8.67 -0.75
C SER A 124 -11.06 -7.68 -1.78
N ILE A 125 -12.10 -6.94 -1.40
CA ILE A 125 -12.60 -5.81 -2.18
C ILE A 125 -12.15 -4.54 -1.50
N ASN A 126 -11.54 -3.65 -2.28
CA ASN A 126 -11.03 -2.38 -1.83
C ASN A 126 -11.79 -1.24 -2.52
N ASP A 127 -12.29 -0.31 -1.73
CA ASP A 127 -12.95 0.89 -2.17
C ASP A 127 -12.11 2.11 -1.75
N TYR A 128 -11.29 2.58 -2.69
CA TYR A 128 -10.48 3.78 -2.48
C TYR A 128 -11.34 5.00 -2.79
N ARG A 129 -11.69 5.74 -1.76
CA ARG A 129 -12.42 7.00 -1.77
C ARG A 129 -11.44 8.16 -1.69
N GLN A 130 -11.94 9.39 -1.74
CA GLN A 130 -11.09 10.57 -1.56
C GLN A 130 -10.20 10.45 -0.31
N GLY A 131 -8.90 10.69 -0.48
CA GLY A 131 -7.88 10.56 0.55
C GLY A 131 -7.34 9.13 0.77
N CYS A 132 -7.92 8.13 0.12
CA CYS A 132 -7.44 6.75 0.21
C CYS A 132 -6.23 6.53 -0.71
N HIS A 133 -5.23 5.83 -0.19
CA HIS A 133 -3.96 5.53 -0.87
C HIS A 133 -3.31 4.28 -0.29
N LEU A 134 -2.25 3.81 -0.93
CA LEU A 134 -1.37 2.77 -0.41
C LEU A 134 0.06 3.09 -0.81
N LEU A 135 0.93 3.28 0.17
CA LEU A 135 2.32 3.65 -0.05
C LEU A 135 3.14 2.49 -0.64
N ASN A 136 4.35 2.80 -1.07
CA ASN A 136 5.23 1.88 -1.77
C ASN A 136 5.59 0.66 -0.92
N HIS A 137 5.40 -0.55 -1.50
CA HIS A 137 5.68 -1.85 -0.89
C HIS A 137 5.87 -2.91 -1.98
N ASP A 138 6.31 -4.12 -1.65
CA ASP A 138 6.62 -5.19 -2.61
C ASP A 138 5.75 -6.45 -2.49
N ASP A 139 4.73 -6.44 -1.64
CA ASP A 139 3.78 -7.56 -1.40
C ASP A 139 4.40 -8.86 -0.86
N VAL A 140 5.66 -8.85 -0.47
CA VAL A 140 6.38 -10.04 0.00
C VAL A 140 5.89 -10.47 1.37
N ILE A 141 4.87 -11.29 1.37
CA ILE A 141 4.27 -11.87 2.59
C ILE A 141 4.01 -13.36 2.37
N SER A 142 4.61 -14.18 3.23
CA SER A 142 4.31 -15.62 3.29
C SER A 142 4.48 -16.32 1.93
N THR A 143 3.43 -16.96 1.45
CA THR A 143 3.42 -17.85 0.28
C THR A 143 2.90 -17.20 -1.00
N ARG A 144 2.78 -15.85 -1.03
CA ARG A 144 2.31 -15.08 -2.20
C ARG A 144 3.28 -15.24 -3.37
N ARG A 145 2.75 -15.50 -4.55
CA ARG A 145 3.53 -15.71 -5.78
C ARG A 145 3.15 -14.76 -6.90
N VAL A 146 1.87 -14.47 -7.06
CA VAL A 146 1.36 -13.51 -8.04
C VAL A 146 0.33 -12.62 -7.37
N SER A 147 0.51 -11.31 -7.47
CA SER A 147 -0.45 -10.30 -7.07
C SER A 147 -1.35 -9.93 -8.24
N TYR A 148 -2.62 -9.63 -7.97
CA TYR A 148 -3.54 -9.17 -9.01
C TYR A 148 -4.53 -8.13 -8.49
N ILE A 149 -5.01 -7.30 -9.42
CA ILE A 149 -6.06 -6.32 -9.19
C ILE A 149 -7.05 -6.39 -10.37
N LEU A 150 -8.32 -6.63 -10.08
CA LEU A 150 -9.43 -6.49 -11.02
C LEU A 150 -10.17 -5.19 -10.69
N TYR A 151 -10.20 -4.25 -11.62
CA TYR A 151 -10.79 -2.93 -11.39
C TYR A 151 -12.28 -2.90 -11.73
N LEU A 152 -13.06 -2.29 -10.83
CA LEU A 152 -14.50 -2.11 -10.91
C LEU A 152 -14.94 -0.64 -10.69
N PRO A 153 -14.28 0.38 -11.27
CA PRO A 153 -14.81 1.73 -11.21
C PRO A 153 -16.20 1.77 -11.85
N ASP A 154 -16.81 2.95 -11.96
CA ASP A 154 -18.09 3.09 -12.66
C ASP A 154 -17.96 2.60 -14.12
N PRO A 155 -18.74 1.57 -14.54
CA PRO A 155 -18.63 1.02 -15.88
C PRO A 155 -19.08 1.98 -17.00
N ASP A 156 -19.88 2.99 -16.66
CA ASP A 156 -20.47 3.93 -17.60
C ASP A 156 -19.78 5.31 -17.58
N GLN A 157 -18.72 5.44 -16.76
CA GLN A 157 -17.89 6.62 -16.66
C GLN A 157 -16.41 6.28 -16.81
N GLU A 158 -15.74 6.88 -17.79
CA GLU A 158 -14.30 6.72 -17.94
C GLU A 158 -13.55 7.37 -16.77
N TRP A 159 -12.65 6.62 -16.17
CA TRP A 159 -11.76 7.11 -15.09
C TRP A 159 -10.74 8.08 -15.68
N LYS A 160 -10.61 9.24 -15.07
CA LYS A 160 -9.66 10.25 -15.52
C LYS A 160 -8.39 10.22 -14.69
N PRO A 161 -7.21 10.33 -15.32
CA PRO A 161 -5.92 10.32 -14.61
C PRO A 161 -5.85 11.35 -13.47
N GLU A 162 -6.44 12.54 -13.65
CA GLU A 162 -6.48 13.60 -12.65
C GLU A 162 -7.30 13.27 -11.39
N TRP A 163 -7.99 12.14 -11.36
CA TRP A 163 -8.70 11.65 -10.16
C TRP A 163 -7.80 10.84 -9.24
N GLY A 164 -6.56 10.57 -9.66
CA GLY A 164 -5.62 9.73 -8.94
C GLY A 164 -5.99 8.24 -8.98
N GLY A 165 -5.51 7.49 -8.02
CA GLY A 165 -5.83 6.06 -7.87
C GLY A 165 -5.13 5.15 -8.86
N ALA A 166 -4.13 5.61 -9.60
CA ALA A 166 -3.31 4.77 -10.46
C ALA A 166 -2.52 3.73 -9.64
N LEU A 167 -2.29 2.57 -10.23
CA LEU A 167 -1.27 1.65 -9.75
C LEU A 167 0.08 2.16 -10.28
N GLU A 168 0.99 2.44 -9.37
CA GLU A 168 2.31 2.95 -9.66
C GLU A 168 3.34 1.84 -9.53
N LEU A 169 4.16 1.62 -10.55
CA LEU A 169 5.21 0.60 -10.56
C LEU A 169 6.58 1.28 -10.54
N TYR A 170 7.45 0.82 -9.62
CA TYR A 170 8.73 1.44 -9.37
C TYR A 170 9.89 0.56 -9.83
N PRO A 171 10.84 1.10 -10.61
CA PRO A 171 12.11 0.43 -10.83
C PRO A 171 12.91 0.41 -9.53
N VAL A 172 13.94 -0.42 -9.47
CA VAL A 172 14.82 -0.50 -8.30
C VAL A 172 16.21 0.01 -8.63
N LYS A 173 16.79 0.80 -7.72
CA LYS A 173 18.22 1.19 -7.74
C LYS A 173 19.11 -0.03 -7.56
N LYS A 174 18.72 -0.88 -6.65
CA LYS A 174 19.22 -2.23 -6.34
C LYS A 174 18.12 -3.00 -5.62
N ALA A 175 18.28 -4.31 -5.48
CA ALA A 175 17.32 -5.12 -4.73
C ALA A 175 17.01 -4.48 -3.36
N HIS A 176 15.74 -4.41 -3.00
CA HIS A 176 15.16 -3.78 -1.80
C HIS A 176 15.25 -2.25 -1.71
N ILE A 177 15.75 -1.55 -2.72
CA ILE A 177 15.78 -0.09 -2.75
C ILE A 177 15.08 0.38 -4.04
N PRO A 178 13.80 0.73 -3.98
CA PRO A 178 13.10 1.28 -5.13
C PRO A 178 13.63 2.68 -5.50
N GLU A 179 13.39 3.08 -6.74
CA GLU A 179 13.49 4.48 -7.13
C GLU A 179 12.43 5.32 -6.41
N ASP A 180 12.68 6.61 -6.28
CA ASP A 180 11.79 7.52 -5.58
C ASP A 180 10.54 7.90 -6.42
N THR A 181 10.60 7.61 -7.73
CA THR A 181 9.52 7.90 -8.67
C THR A 181 9.11 6.66 -9.45
N PRO A 182 7.80 6.44 -9.67
CA PRO A 182 7.35 5.35 -10.52
C PRO A 182 7.75 5.60 -11.98
N SER A 183 8.08 4.55 -12.69
CA SER A 183 8.32 4.63 -14.14
C SER A 183 7.08 4.30 -14.97
N LEU A 184 6.07 3.70 -14.35
CA LEU A 184 4.80 3.36 -14.98
C LEU A 184 3.64 3.63 -14.03
N MET A 185 2.61 4.29 -14.55
CA MET A 185 1.34 4.51 -13.87
C MET A 185 0.21 3.87 -14.68
N ILE A 186 -0.58 3.02 -14.04
CA ILE A 186 -1.70 2.30 -14.66
C ILE A 186 -3.00 2.81 -14.02
N PRO A 187 -3.70 3.75 -14.67
CA PRO A 187 -5.00 4.23 -14.19
C PRO A 187 -6.03 3.09 -14.17
N PRO A 188 -6.95 3.07 -13.19
CA PRO A 188 -7.99 2.06 -13.14
C PRO A 188 -8.96 2.20 -14.32
N ARG A 189 -9.33 1.08 -14.93
CA ARG A 189 -10.36 1.02 -15.97
C ARG A 189 -11.36 -0.08 -15.66
N TRP A 190 -12.58 0.09 -16.11
CA TRP A 190 -13.61 -0.93 -15.96
C TRP A 190 -13.16 -2.27 -16.55
N ASN A 191 -13.30 -3.35 -15.76
CA ASN A 191 -12.95 -4.71 -16.16
C ASN A 191 -11.48 -4.90 -16.59
N GLN A 192 -10.59 -4.01 -16.18
CA GLN A 192 -9.16 -4.18 -16.36
C GLN A 192 -8.62 -5.09 -15.26
N TYR A 193 -7.73 -6.01 -15.63
CA TYR A 193 -7.06 -6.92 -14.73
C TYR A 193 -5.54 -6.73 -14.86
N THR A 194 -4.91 -6.33 -13.79
CA THR A 194 -3.45 -6.18 -13.72
C THR A 194 -2.88 -7.24 -12.82
N LEU A 195 -1.78 -7.84 -13.24
CA LEU A 195 -1.08 -8.86 -12.45
C LEU A 195 0.44 -8.71 -12.57
N PHE A 196 1.15 -9.11 -11.53
CA PHE A 196 2.61 -9.18 -11.52
C PHE A 196 3.09 -10.27 -10.56
N ALA A 197 4.29 -10.83 -10.83
CA ALA A 197 4.92 -11.76 -9.89
C ALA A 197 5.42 -11.01 -8.66
N VAL A 198 5.18 -11.56 -7.49
CA VAL A 198 5.74 -11.07 -6.22
C VAL A 198 7.21 -11.46 -6.19
N GLN A 199 8.08 -10.46 -6.33
CA GLN A 199 9.53 -10.64 -6.37
C GLN A 199 10.17 -9.87 -5.21
N PRO A 200 10.74 -10.56 -4.22
CA PRO A 200 11.36 -9.92 -3.05
C PRO A 200 12.36 -8.84 -3.45
N GLY A 201 12.13 -7.63 -2.96
CA GLY A 201 12.98 -6.47 -3.23
C GLY A 201 12.93 -5.89 -4.63
N HIS A 202 11.97 -6.31 -5.47
CA HIS A 202 11.86 -5.86 -6.86
C HIS A 202 10.45 -5.40 -7.27
N SER A 203 9.38 -6.04 -6.79
CA SER A 203 8.01 -5.75 -7.23
C SER A 203 7.37 -4.56 -6.49
N PHE A 204 8.12 -3.47 -6.34
CA PHE A 204 7.66 -2.30 -5.63
C PHE A 204 6.55 -1.55 -6.35
N HIS A 205 5.48 -1.28 -5.62
CA HIS A 205 4.32 -0.59 -6.16
C HIS A 205 3.57 0.19 -5.08
N SER A 206 2.76 1.15 -5.52
CA SER A 206 1.86 1.95 -4.68
C SER A 206 0.51 2.11 -5.35
N VAL A 207 -0.45 2.63 -4.62
CA VAL A 207 -1.70 3.15 -5.17
C VAL A 207 -1.74 4.64 -4.89
N GLU A 208 -1.72 5.42 -5.97
CA GLU A 208 -1.86 6.86 -5.93
C GLU A 208 -3.12 7.26 -5.14
N GLU A 209 -3.06 8.37 -4.40
CA GLU A 209 -4.22 8.87 -3.67
C GLU A 209 -5.37 9.19 -4.61
N VAL A 210 -6.57 8.72 -4.26
CA VAL A 210 -7.79 9.13 -4.94
C VAL A 210 -8.20 10.51 -4.45
N VAL A 211 -8.21 11.49 -5.35
CA VAL A 211 -8.51 12.89 -5.01
C VAL A 211 -9.92 13.31 -5.40
N HIS A 212 -10.63 12.51 -6.21
CA HIS A 212 -11.98 12.83 -6.64
C HIS A 212 -13.01 12.68 -5.51
N PRO A 213 -13.91 13.65 -5.28
CA PRO A 213 -14.78 13.67 -4.10
C PRO A 213 -15.90 12.61 -4.12
N THR A 214 -16.29 12.11 -5.29
CA THR A 214 -17.46 11.22 -5.42
C THR A 214 -17.18 9.93 -6.21
N ASN A 215 -16.15 9.89 -7.04
CA ASN A 215 -15.81 8.71 -7.81
C ASN A 215 -14.82 7.84 -7.03
N ASN A 216 -15.19 6.59 -6.79
CA ASN A 216 -14.40 5.66 -6.02
C ASN A 216 -13.67 4.68 -6.94
N ARG A 217 -12.43 4.37 -6.58
CA ARG A 217 -11.65 3.31 -7.19
C ARG A 217 -11.99 1.98 -6.53
N LEU A 218 -13.09 1.36 -6.95
CA LEU A 218 -13.47 0.03 -6.51
C LEU A 218 -12.62 -1.01 -7.23
N SER A 219 -12.13 -2.02 -6.51
CA SER A 219 -11.36 -3.12 -7.08
C SER A 219 -11.47 -4.38 -6.24
N ILE A 220 -11.32 -5.53 -6.89
CA ILE A 220 -11.06 -6.81 -6.25
C ILE A 220 -9.56 -7.07 -6.38
N SER A 221 -8.86 -7.24 -5.28
CA SER A 221 -7.44 -7.59 -5.27
C SER A 221 -7.18 -8.85 -4.47
N GLY A 222 -6.09 -9.51 -4.79
CA GLY A 222 -5.72 -10.73 -4.10
C GLY A 222 -4.41 -11.32 -4.61
N TRP A 223 -4.13 -12.50 -4.11
CA TRP A 223 -2.88 -13.18 -4.41
C TRP A 223 -3.12 -14.64 -4.76
N PHE A 224 -2.33 -15.10 -5.72
CA PHE A 224 -2.13 -16.54 -5.92
C PHE A 224 -0.92 -16.96 -5.10
N HIS A 225 -1.06 -18.08 -4.42
CA HIS A 225 -0.05 -18.63 -3.54
C HIS A 225 0.63 -19.84 -4.16
N ARG A 226 1.88 -20.12 -3.74
CA ARG A 226 2.52 -21.40 -4.02
C ARG A 226 1.74 -22.56 -3.40
N PRO A 227 1.90 -23.79 -3.90
CA PRO A 227 1.26 -24.96 -3.32
C PRO A 227 1.56 -25.09 -1.82
N GLN A 228 0.55 -25.49 -1.07
CA GLN A 228 0.65 -25.72 0.36
C GLN A 228 1.02 -27.19 0.64
N PRO A 229 1.49 -27.54 1.85
CA PRO A 229 1.81 -28.92 2.21
C PRO A 229 0.68 -29.89 1.83
N GLY A 230 1.02 -30.95 1.07
CA GLY A 230 0.08 -31.93 0.57
C GLY A 230 -0.65 -31.56 -0.74
N GLU A 231 -0.32 -30.44 -1.37
CA GLU A 231 -0.77 -30.11 -2.72
C GLU A 231 0.26 -30.56 -3.78
N PRO A 232 -0.20 -30.88 -5.01
CA PRO A 232 0.70 -31.15 -6.13
C PRO A 232 1.60 -29.95 -6.40
N GLY A 233 2.91 -30.22 -6.56
CA GLY A 233 3.91 -29.16 -6.80
C GLY A 233 4.43 -28.48 -5.55
N TYR A 234 4.02 -28.89 -4.34
CA TYR A 234 4.63 -28.43 -3.11
C TYR A 234 6.10 -28.87 -3.02
N SER A 235 6.98 -27.97 -2.60
CA SER A 235 8.39 -28.25 -2.36
C SER A 235 8.82 -27.64 -1.02
N GLN A 236 9.27 -28.50 -0.11
CA GLN A 236 9.81 -28.06 1.17
C GLN A 236 11.10 -27.26 1.00
N GLU A 237 11.93 -27.64 0.02
CA GLU A 237 13.18 -26.92 -0.26
C GLU A 237 12.93 -25.49 -0.77
N GLU A 238 11.87 -25.29 -1.55
CA GLU A 238 11.44 -23.96 -2.00
C GLU A 238 10.94 -23.13 -0.82
N GLU A 239 10.11 -23.73 0.02
CA GLU A 239 9.62 -23.07 1.25
C GLU A 239 10.76 -22.65 2.17
N ASP A 240 11.69 -23.54 2.44
CA ASP A 240 12.82 -23.26 3.33
C ASP A 240 13.72 -22.12 2.77
N ARG A 241 13.90 -22.08 1.44
CA ARG A 241 14.65 -20.98 0.79
C ARG A 241 13.92 -19.65 0.89
N GLU A 242 12.62 -19.63 0.65
CA GLU A 242 11.81 -18.41 0.75
C GLU A 242 11.77 -17.90 2.20
N VAL A 243 11.54 -18.78 3.17
CA VAL A 243 11.56 -18.42 4.59
C VAL A 243 12.94 -17.91 5.03
N GLN A 244 14.01 -18.50 4.50
CA GLN A 244 15.36 -18.01 4.80
C GLN A 244 15.60 -16.64 4.17
N ALA A 245 15.22 -16.44 2.91
CA ALA A 245 15.33 -15.14 2.25
C ALA A 245 14.48 -14.07 2.97
N GLU A 246 13.25 -14.38 3.36
CA GLU A 246 12.39 -13.47 4.12
C GLU A 246 13.05 -13.07 5.46
N LYS A 247 13.65 -14.01 6.18
CA LYS A 247 14.39 -13.72 7.42
C LYS A 247 15.62 -12.86 7.20
N GLU A 248 16.35 -13.09 6.11
CA GLU A 248 17.55 -12.32 5.79
C GLU A 248 17.21 -10.88 5.39
N PHE A 249 16.08 -10.65 4.72
CA PHE A 249 15.67 -9.35 4.23
C PHE A 249 14.74 -8.60 5.17
N SER A 250 13.94 -9.26 5.98
CA SER A 250 13.06 -8.63 6.99
C SER A 250 13.81 -8.21 8.25
N SER A 251 15.06 -8.68 8.46
CA SER A 251 15.80 -8.27 9.64
C SER A 251 16.30 -6.83 9.46
N LEU A 252 15.88 -5.96 10.36
CA LEU A 252 16.47 -4.62 10.56
C LEU A 252 18.02 -4.67 10.64
N ALA A 253 18.60 -5.84 10.95
CA ALA A 253 20.03 -6.07 10.95
C ALA A 253 20.71 -5.88 9.59
N ASN A 254 20.01 -6.09 8.46
CA ASN A 254 20.59 -5.89 7.13
C ASN A 254 20.54 -4.44 6.65
N ILE A 255 19.64 -3.62 7.19
CA ILE A 255 19.67 -2.16 6.99
C ILE A 255 20.93 -1.56 7.63
N THR A 256 21.49 -2.22 8.66
CA THR A 256 22.69 -1.77 9.37
C THR A 256 24.01 -2.22 8.74
N SER A 257 24.00 -3.09 7.71
CA SER A 257 25.23 -3.60 7.09
C SER A 257 25.88 -2.62 6.09
N GLU A 258 25.15 -1.65 5.54
CA GLU A 258 25.77 -0.49 4.93
C GLU A 258 26.18 0.44 6.07
N LYS A 259 27.48 0.54 6.32
CA LYS A 259 28.02 1.56 7.22
C LYS A 259 27.48 2.90 6.77
N TRP A 260 26.46 3.36 7.46
CA TRP A 260 26.10 4.76 7.39
C TRP A 260 27.37 5.52 7.79
N THR A 261 27.97 6.19 6.84
CA THR A 261 29.01 7.18 7.14
C THR A 261 28.36 8.44 7.74
N SER A 262 27.35 8.22 8.55
CA SER A 262 26.64 9.24 9.29
C SER A 262 27.52 9.71 10.45
N PRO A 263 27.57 10.98 10.75
CA PRO A 263 28.26 11.51 11.93
C PRO A 263 27.53 11.15 13.24
N PHE A 264 26.53 10.28 13.22
CA PHE A 264 25.91 9.80 14.44
C PHE A 264 26.85 8.84 15.15
N GLU A 265 27.11 9.13 16.40
CA GLU A 265 27.83 8.21 17.30
C GLU A 265 27.06 6.88 17.37
N GLU A 266 27.81 5.79 17.41
CA GLU A 266 27.26 4.45 17.58
C GLU A 266 26.38 4.46 18.84
N TYR A 267 25.12 4.01 18.73
CA TYR A 267 24.25 3.88 19.90
C TYR A 267 24.91 2.89 20.88
N VAL A 268 25.40 3.42 21.98
CA VAL A 268 25.92 2.60 23.07
C VAL A 268 24.71 2.02 23.79
N ASP A 269 24.60 0.70 23.77
CA ASP A 269 23.56 -0.06 24.46
C ASP A 269 23.76 0.10 25.97
N SER A 270 23.29 1.23 26.49
CA SER A 270 23.22 1.47 27.91
C SER A 270 21.91 0.95 28.44
N GLU A 271 21.93 0.25 29.57
CA GLU A 271 20.71 -0.17 30.23
C GLU A 271 19.74 1.02 30.33
N PRO A 272 18.47 0.86 29.87
CA PRO A 272 17.51 1.95 29.95
C PRO A 272 17.36 2.38 31.41
N PRO A 273 17.22 3.69 31.68
CA PRO A 273 17.01 4.16 33.03
C PRO A 273 15.78 3.49 33.63
N LEU A 274 15.84 3.15 34.90
CA LEU A 274 14.72 2.56 35.63
C LEU A 274 13.46 3.44 35.47
N PRO A 275 12.27 2.84 35.30
CA PRO A 275 11.03 3.60 35.26
C PRO A 275 10.91 4.58 36.43
N GLY A 276 10.58 5.84 36.17
CA GLY A 276 10.49 6.89 37.18
C GLY A 276 11.83 7.52 37.58
N SER A 277 12.94 7.14 36.96
CA SER A 277 14.22 7.81 37.20
C SER A 277 14.15 9.28 36.71
N PRO A 278 14.66 10.25 37.48
CA PRO A 278 14.70 11.64 37.03
C PRO A 278 15.67 11.79 35.86
N ILE A 279 15.33 12.69 34.94
CA ILE A 279 16.21 13.06 33.84
C ILE A 279 17.50 13.66 34.43
N PRO A 280 18.71 13.22 34.01
CA PRO A 280 19.98 13.78 34.48
C PRO A 280 20.05 15.29 34.27
N SER A 281 20.69 15.99 35.23
CA SER A 281 20.76 17.46 35.20
C SER A 281 21.45 18.02 33.96
N GLU A 282 22.36 17.29 33.36
CA GLU A 282 23.00 17.67 32.09
C GLU A 282 22.02 17.61 30.91
N HIS A 283 21.20 16.57 30.85
CA HIS A 283 20.14 16.44 29.84
C HIS A 283 19.04 17.50 30.03
N LEU A 284 18.64 17.79 31.28
CA LEU A 284 17.70 18.87 31.56
C LEU A 284 18.23 20.24 31.10
N ARG A 285 19.54 20.49 31.30
CA ARG A 285 20.18 21.73 30.80
C ARG A 285 20.17 21.81 29.27
N PHE A 286 20.48 20.73 28.60
CA PHE A 286 20.44 20.65 27.15
C PHE A 286 19.00 20.86 26.64
N LEU A 287 18.03 20.12 27.15
CA LEU A 287 16.62 20.19 26.74
C LEU A 287 16.01 21.57 27.01
N ALA A 288 16.46 22.26 28.05
CA ALA A 288 15.96 23.61 28.38
C ALA A 288 16.26 24.68 27.30
N HIS A 289 17.16 24.39 26.37
CA HIS A 289 17.40 25.26 25.22
C HIS A 289 16.27 25.16 24.18
N PHE A 290 15.54 24.08 24.14
CA PHE A 290 14.57 23.76 23.08
C PHE A 290 13.15 23.64 23.60
N LEU A 291 12.96 23.02 24.75
CA LEU A 291 11.65 22.63 25.25
C LEU A 291 11.01 23.69 26.16
N ASN A 292 9.70 23.73 26.12
CA ASN A 292 8.93 24.50 27.08
C ASN A 292 9.26 24.02 28.52
N PRO A 293 9.65 24.93 29.41
CA PRO A 293 10.06 24.59 30.77
C PRO A 293 9.05 23.75 31.55
N ALA A 294 7.76 23.84 31.21
CA ALA A 294 6.72 23.06 31.86
C ALA A 294 6.95 21.54 31.74
N TYR A 295 7.52 21.08 30.62
CA TYR A 295 7.83 19.67 30.38
C TYR A 295 9.09 19.18 31.10
N LEU A 296 9.91 20.08 31.58
CA LEU A 296 11.13 19.76 32.34
C LEU A 296 10.89 19.68 33.86
N MET A 297 9.68 19.98 34.30
CA MET A 297 9.29 19.88 35.72
C MET A 297 9.02 18.43 36.10
N ALA A 298 9.62 17.96 37.21
CA ALA A 298 9.45 16.59 37.68
C ALA A 298 7.98 16.17 37.88
N LYS A 299 7.12 17.09 38.32
CA LYS A 299 5.69 16.83 38.46
C LYS A 299 5.01 16.55 37.12
N THR A 300 5.33 17.35 36.09
CA THR A 300 4.80 17.16 34.72
C THR A 300 5.27 15.82 34.16
N GLN A 301 6.57 15.52 34.32
CA GLN A 301 7.14 14.26 33.85
C GLN A 301 6.46 13.04 34.47
N ALA A 302 6.20 13.07 35.77
CA ALA A 302 5.46 12.00 36.45
C ALA A 302 4.03 11.83 35.89
N THR A 303 3.31 12.94 35.69
CA THR A 303 1.95 12.90 35.11
C THR A 303 1.98 12.36 33.68
N LEU A 304 2.97 12.75 32.84
CA LEU A 304 3.11 12.25 31.49
C LEU A 304 3.46 10.77 31.45
N PHE A 305 4.31 10.32 32.36
CA PHE A 305 4.66 8.92 32.50
C PHE A 305 3.44 8.05 32.82
N GLU A 306 2.64 8.45 33.83
CA GLU A 306 1.39 7.76 34.19
C GLU A 306 0.43 7.74 32.99
N LYS A 307 0.20 8.89 32.38
CA LYS A 307 -0.71 8.99 31.22
C LYS A 307 -0.23 8.17 30.02
N PHE A 308 1.06 8.12 29.75
CA PHE A 308 1.60 7.28 28.68
C PHE A 308 1.44 5.79 28.99
N GLY A 309 1.59 5.40 30.28
CA GLY A 309 1.34 4.02 30.72
C GLY A 309 -0.11 3.58 30.49
N ASP A 310 -1.06 4.49 30.71
CA ASP A 310 -2.49 4.22 30.56
C ASP A 310 -2.96 4.26 29.09
N ASP A 311 -2.53 5.29 28.34
CA ASP A 311 -3.05 5.60 27.00
C ASP A 311 -2.14 5.10 25.87
N SER A 312 -0.88 4.71 26.16
CA SER A 312 0.16 4.31 25.20
C SER A 312 0.53 5.38 24.17
N HIS A 313 -0.01 6.60 24.29
CA HIS A 313 0.32 7.75 23.45
C HIS A 313 0.15 9.06 24.22
N LEU A 314 0.84 10.10 23.76
CA LEU A 314 0.71 11.45 24.31
C LEU A 314 0.62 12.48 23.18
N LEU A 315 -0.29 13.44 23.35
CA LEU A 315 -0.32 14.67 22.56
C LEU A 315 0.17 15.82 23.43
N LEU A 316 1.30 16.43 23.09
CA LEU A 316 1.93 17.49 23.83
C LEU A 316 1.74 18.83 23.08
N SER A 317 1.02 19.77 23.70
CA SER A 317 0.82 21.13 23.16
C SER A 317 1.95 22.05 23.59
N GLU A 318 2.32 23.01 22.74
CA GLU A 318 3.39 23.99 23.04
C GLU A 318 4.68 23.32 23.53
N PHE A 319 5.08 22.22 22.88
CA PHE A 319 6.19 21.38 23.33
C PHE A 319 7.53 22.13 23.26
N LEU A 320 7.75 22.90 22.19
CA LEU A 320 8.94 23.72 22.03
C LEU A 320 8.79 25.07 22.74
N ARG A 321 9.91 25.69 23.04
CA ARG A 321 9.93 27.09 23.45
C ARG A 321 9.37 27.95 22.32
N PRO A 322 8.62 29.03 22.64
CA PRO A 322 8.01 29.89 21.62
C PRO A 322 9.02 30.48 20.62
N ASP A 323 10.21 30.88 21.10
CA ASP A 323 11.29 31.43 20.25
C ASP A 323 11.82 30.37 19.26
N ILE A 324 11.95 29.13 19.68
CA ILE A 324 12.39 28.03 18.82
C ILE A 324 11.27 27.65 17.82
N ALA A 325 10.04 27.55 18.28
CA ALA A 325 8.89 27.25 17.42
C ALA A 325 8.72 28.30 16.32
N GLU A 326 8.87 29.60 16.65
CA GLU A 326 8.78 30.70 15.68
C GLU A 326 9.90 30.63 14.62
N VAL A 327 11.13 30.33 15.04
CA VAL A 327 12.26 30.18 14.10
C VAL A 327 12.05 29.00 13.16
N LEU A 328 11.63 27.87 13.70
CA LEU A 328 11.33 26.67 12.89
C LEU A 328 10.20 26.95 11.90
N GLU A 329 9.08 27.50 12.38
CA GLU A 329 7.94 27.82 11.52
C GLU A 329 8.33 28.74 10.38
N LYS A 330 9.05 29.82 10.67
CA LYS A 330 9.51 30.76 9.63
C LYS A 330 10.45 30.09 8.63
N SER A 331 11.36 29.25 9.12
CA SER A 331 12.33 28.56 8.27
C SER A 331 11.66 27.54 7.35
N LEU A 332 10.71 26.76 7.90
CA LEU A 332 9.93 25.79 7.15
C LEU A 332 9.05 26.50 6.10
N ARG A 333 8.29 27.53 6.50
CA ARG A 333 7.46 28.30 5.55
C ARG A 333 8.29 28.89 4.40
N LYS A 334 9.47 29.46 4.74
CA LYS A 334 10.36 29.96 3.69
C LYS A 334 10.82 28.86 2.76
N LYS A 335 11.15 27.68 3.29
CA LYS A 335 11.57 26.53 2.47
C LYS A 335 10.43 26.08 1.54
N ASP A 336 9.22 26.03 2.04
CA ASP A 336 8.07 25.65 1.23
C ASP A 336 7.71 26.68 0.15
N GLU A 337 7.88 27.97 0.45
CA GLU A 337 7.77 29.04 -0.56
C GLU A 337 8.84 28.88 -1.65
N ASP A 338 10.09 28.59 -1.26
CA ASP A 338 11.21 28.35 -2.18
C ASP A 338 10.97 27.10 -3.05
N ASP A 339 10.34 26.07 -2.48
CA ASP A 339 9.98 24.82 -3.16
C ASP A 339 8.63 24.91 -3.90
N HIS A 340 7.98 26.08 -3.89
CA HIS A 340 6.66 26.33 -4.49
C HIS A 340 5.53 25.44 -3.92
N LEU A 341 5.64 25.02 -2.66
CA LEU A 341 4.58 24.32 -1.94
C LEU A 341 3.52 25.34 -1.46
N VAL A 342 2.26 25.03 -1.68
CA VAL A 342 1.14 25.89 -1.26
C VAL A 342 0.81 25.59 0.20
N TRP A 343 1.00 26.60 1.07
CA TRP A 343 0.69 26.48 2.49
C TRP A 343 -0.78 26.74 2.82
N TRP A 344 -1.24 25.99 3.82
CA TRP A 344 -2.50 26.24 4.49
C TRP A 344 -2.36 27.46 5.40
N THR A 345 -3.04 28.53 5.08
CA THR A 345 -3.32 29.56 6.08
C THR A 345 -4.64 29.18 6.75
N ARG A 346 -4.58 28.92 8.05
CA ARG A 346 -5.79 28.87 8.86
C ARG A 346 -6.37 30.29 8.83
N ALA A 347 -7.41 30.50 8.04
CA ALA A 347 -8.21 31.71 8.16
C ALA A 347 -8.88 31.67 9.53
N ASP A 348 -8.84 32.79 10.24
CA ASP A 348 -9.45 32.95 11.56
C ASP A 348 -10.86 32.35 11.59
N ASP A 349 -11.06 31.37 12.50
CA ASP A 349 -12.33 30.84 13.01
C ASP A 349 -13.38 30.26 12.04
N GLU A 350 -13.19 30.14 10.76
CA GLU A 350 -14.15 29.49 9.89
C GLU A 350 -13.52 28.31 9.09
N LYS A 351 -14.15 27.17 9.31
CA LYS A 351 -14.10 25.92 8.52
C LYS A 351 -13.01 25.87 7.44
N ILE A 352 -12.10 24.94 7.60
CA ILE A 352 -11.13 24.55 6.57
C ILE A 352 -11.87 24.36 5.25
N SER A 353 -11.78 25.33 4.34
CA SER A 353 -12.28 25.17 2.98
C SER A 353 -11.21 24.41 2.19
N PHE A 354 -11.50 23.16 1.88
CA PHE A 354 -10.64 22.31 1.05
C PHE A 354 -10.64 22.73 -0.42
N ASP A 355 -11.46 23.72 -0.81
CA ASP A 355 -11.65 24.16 -2.19
C ASP A 355 -10.50 25.01 -2.77
N ALA A 356 -9.53 25.42 -1.95
CA ALA A 356 -8.42 26.26 -2.37
C ALA A 356 -7.08 25.54 -2.47
N VAL A 357 -7.03 24.27 -2.11
CA VAL A 357 -5.79 23.48 -2.14
C VAL A 357 -5.81 22.60 -3.36
N GLN A 358 -5.24 23.09 -4.44
CA GLN A 358 -4.58 22.19 -5.37
C GLN A 358 -3.33 21.66 -4.61
N ILE A 359 -3.54 20.66 -3.79
CA ILE A 359 -2.43 19.81 -3.39
C ILE A 359 -1.95 19.23 -4.71
N GLN A 360 -0.84 19.71 -5.21
CA GLN A 360 -0.14 18.99 -6.25
C GLN A 360 0.10 17.60 -5.67
N PRO A 361 -0.34 16.52 -6.35
CA PRO A 361 -0.19 15.17 -5.84
C PRO A 361 1.28 15.00 -5.47
N HIS A 362 1.49 14.72 -4.22
CA HIS A 362 2.72 14.46 -3.53
C HIS A 362 4.00 14.79 -4.30
N ALA A 363 4.68 15.87 -3.93
CA ALA A 363 6.02 16.18 -4.45
C ALA A 363 7.03 15.03 -4.18
N VAL A 364 6.69 14.10 -3.33
CA VAL A 364 7.40 12.85 -3.09
C VAL A 364 6.83 11.80 -4.04
N GLY A 365 7.59 11.46 -5.10
CA GLY A 365 7.24 10.39 -6.03
C GLY A 365 6.60 10.82 -7.36
N THR A 366 6.47 12.11 -7.65
CA THR A 366 6.02 12.56 -8.97
C THR A 366 7.21 12.93 -9.87
N ALA A 367 7.06 12.74 -11.18
CA ALA A 367 8.08 13.13 -12.17
C ALA A 367 8.43 14.64 -12.17
N GLN A 368 7.76 15.43 -11.35
CA GLN A 368 7.98 16.87 -11.17
C GLN A 368 8.73 17.21 -9.87
N ALA A 369 8.94 16.26 -8.98
CA ALA A 369 9.78 16.47 -7.81
C ALA A 369 11.21 16.75 -8.25
N LYS A 370 11.71 17.97 -8.00
CA LYS A 370 13.14 18.21 -8.13
C LYS A 370 13.85 17.30 -7.12
N GLN A 371 14.87 16.57 -7.57
CA GLN A 371 15.73 15.89 -6.61
C GLN A 371 16.27 16.90 -5.61
N PRO A 372 16.15 16.64 -4.30
CA PRO A 372 16.72 17.51 -3.28
C PRO A 372 18.22 17.67 -3.54
N SER A 373 18.72 18.90 -3.42
CA SER A 373 20.16 19.16 -3.47
C SER A 373 20.86 18.44 -2.30
N ASP A 374 22.17 18.23 -2.39
CA ASP A 374 22.93 17.63 -1.28
C ASP A 374 22.84 18.45 0.02
N GLU A 375 22.47 19.74 -0.07
CA GLU A 375 22.19 20.59 1.09
C GLU A 375 20.82 20.31 1.70
N ASP A 376 19.84 19.90 0.90
CA ASP A 376 18.48 19.59 1.35
C ASP A 376 18.38 18.23 2.07
N ARG A 377 19.33 17.32 1.79
CA ARG A 377 19.39 15.99 2.42
C ARG A 377 19.72 16.00 3.92
N ARG A 378 20.02 17.16 4.49
CA ARG A 378 20.29 17.30 5.93
C ARG A 378 19.02 17.26 6.79
N TRP A 379 17.83 17.22 6.17
CA TRP A 379 16.56 17.33 6.87
C TRP A 379 15.59 16.19 6.58
N THR A 380 16.01 15.16 5.82
CA THR A 380 15.23 13.92 5.58
C THR A 380 15.74 12.77 6.41
#